data_d0649ffa37daf0c518d397db0bd75515
#
_entry.id   d0649ffa37daf0c518d397db0bd75515
#
_cell.length_a   1.000
_cell.length_b   1.000
_cell.length_c   1.000
_cell.angle_alpha   90.00
_cell.angle_beta   90.00
_cell.angle_gamma   90.00
#
_symmetry.space_group_name_H-M   'P 1'
#
loop_
_entity.id
_entity.type
_entity.pdbx_description
1 polymer ?
#
loop_
_entity_poly.entity_id
_entity_poly.type
_entity_poly.pdbx_seq_one_letter_code
_entity_poly.pdbx_strand_id
1 'polypeptide(L)'
;VKYIFVDESWEDYLYWQKTDRKKLKKINELLKDISRNPFDGIGKPEPLKHKYAGFWSRRIDSEHRLIYQYKEGEILIAKCRFHYD
;
A
#
# COMPACT_ATOMS: atom_id res chain seq x y z
N VAL A 1 -1.18 4.61 15.29
CA VAL A 1 -1.62 4.19 13.95
C VAL A 1 -1.96 2.71 13.96
N LYS A 2 -3.01 2.34 13.26
CA LYS A 2 -3.44 0.96 13.13
C LYS A 2 -3.33 0.55 11.66
N TYR A 3 -2.72 -0.62 11.40
CA TYR A 3 -2.62 -1.18 10.05
C TYR A 3 -3.65 -2.27 9.90
N ILE A 4 -4.50 -2.17 8.89
CA ILE A 4 -5.58 -3.13 8.66
C ILE A 4 -5.37 -3.74 7.29
N PHE A 5 -5.13 -5.05 7.24
CA PHE A 5 -5.05 -5.79 5.98
C PHE A 5 -6.38 -6.50 5.76
N VAL A 6 -6.88 -6.41 4.53
CA VAL A 6 -7.98 -7.28 4.10
C VAL A 6 -7.39 -8.58 3.59
N ASP A 7 -8.21 -9.58 3.33
CA ASP A 7 -7.70 -10.89 2.93
C ASP A 7 -6.77 -10.82 1.73
N GLU A 8 -7.15 -10.08 0.70
CA GLU A 8 -6.34 -9.97 -0.51
C GLU A 8 -4.97 -9.36 -0.22
N SER A 9 -4.94 -8.24 0.50
CA SER A 9 -3.66 -7.58 0.78
C SER A 9 -2.78 -8.39 1.72
N TRP A 10 -3.39 -9.13 2.64
CA TRP A 10 -2.64 -10.01 3.52
C TRP A 10 -1.97 -11.13 2.72
N GLU A 11 -2.70 -11.72 1.77
CA GLU A 11 -2.12 -12.74 0.89
C GLU A 11 -1.01 -12.16 0.01
N ASP A 12 -1.17 -10.93 -0.48
CA ASP A 12 -0.12 -10.24 -1.21
C ASP A 12 1.14 -10.08 -0.36
N TYR A 13 0.95 -9.66 0.88
CA TYR A 13 2.06 -9.43 1.81
C TYR A 13 2.82 -10.74 2.09
N LEU A 14 2.08 -11.81 2.33
CA LEU A 14 2.67 -13.13 2.54
C LEU A 14 3.40 -13.64 1.30
N TYR A 15 2.87 -13.33 0.11
CA TYR A 15 3.53 -13.68 -1.14
C TYR A 15 4.93 -13.06 -1.23
N TRP A 16 5.06 -11.78 -0.90
CA TRP A 16 6.36 -11.12 -0.92
C TRP A 16 7.29 -11.66 0.15
N GLN A 17 6.76 -11.95 1.32
CA GLN A 17 7.55 -12.54 2.39
C GLN A 17 8.20 -13.86 1.94
N LYS A 18 7.49 -14.60 1.11
CA LYS A 18 7.94 -15.91 0.63
C LYS A 18 8.84 -15.82 -0.60
N THR A 19 8.59 -14.84 -1.49
CA THR A 19 9.22 -14.82 -2.82
C THR A 19 10.21 -13.69 -3.04
N ASP A 20 10.06 -12.53 -2.38
CA ASP A 20 10.93 -11.39 -2.66
C ASP A 20 11.00 -10.45 -1.45
N ARG A 21 12.04 -10.63 -0.66
CA ARG A 21 12.24 -9.85 0.55
C ARG A 21 12.49 -8.36 0.31
N LYS A 22 13.02 -8.01 -0.87
CA LYS A 22 13.24 -6.60 -1.20
C LYS A 22 11.92 -5.88 -1.37
N LYS A 23 10.94 -6.53 -1.99
CA LYS A 23 9.61 -5.95 -2.14
C LYS A 23 8.92 -5.83 -0.79
N LEU A 24 9.08 -6.83 0.06
CA LEU A 24 8.54 -6.76 1.41
C LEU A 24 9.10 -5.58 2.18
N LYS A 25 10.42 -5.39 2.09
CA LYS A 25 11.08 -4.28 2.76
C LYS A 25 10.55 -2.94 2.25
N LYS A 26 10.36 -2.82 0.94
CA LYS A 26 9.80 -1.60 0.35
C LYS A 26 8.39 -1.33 0.84
N ILE A 27 7.56 -2.36 0.91
CA ILE A 27 6.20 -2.22 1.43
C ILE A 27 6.23 -1.73 2.87
N ASN A 28 7.10 -2.30 3.69
CA ASN A 28 7.22 -1.88 5.08
C ASN A 28 7.66 -0.41 5.20
N GLU A 29 8.58 0.02 4.34
CA GLU A 29 9.01 1.42 4.30
C GLU A 29 7.85 2.34 3.90
N LEU A 30 7.08 1.93 2.90
CA LEU A 30 5.91 2.71 2.47
C LEU A 30 4.88 2.83 3.58
N LEU A 31 4.57 1.73 4.26
CA LEU A 31 3.60 1.75 5.35
C LEU A 31 4.05 2.67 6.48
N LYS A 32 5.33 2.63 6.80
CA LYS A 32 5.88 3.50 7.84
C LYS A 32 5.79 4.97 7.42
N ASP A 33 6.08 5.26 6.16
CA ASP A 33 6.01 6.62 5.65
C ASP A 33 4.57 7.12 5.63
N ILE A 34 3.62 6.28 5.23
CA ILE A 34 2.19 6.62 5.25
C ILE A 34 1.74 6.99 6.66
N SER A 35 2.24 6.29 7.67
CA SER A 35 1.87 6.59 9.05
C SER A 35 2.27 8.00 9.47
N ARG A 36 3.31 8.55 8.85
CA ARG A 36 3.80 9.90 9.13
C ARG A 36 3.20 10.94 8.19
N ASN A 37 3.07 10.58 6.93
CA ASN A 37 2.62 11.47 5.87
C ASN A 37 1.65 10.72 4.96
N PRO A 38 0.36 10.66 5.36
CA PRO A 38 -0.60 9.81 4.61
C PRO A 38 -0.77 10.14 3.14
N PHE A 39 -0.59 11.40 2.76
CA PHE A 39 -0.89 11.85 1.40
C PHE A 39 0.31 12.44 0.67
N ASP A 40 1.50 12.29 1.24
CA ASP A 40 2.72 12.82 0.65
C ASP A 40 3.87 11.89 1.04
N GLY A 41 5.00 11.98 0.34
CA GLY A 41 6.19 11.23 0.71
C GLY A 41 6.67 10.31 -0.39
N ILE A 42 7.29 9.19 0.02
CA ILE A 42 7.95 8.28 -0.93
C ILE A 42 6.96 7.45 -1.73
N GLY A 43 7.39 6.97 -2.91
CA GLY A 43 6.56 6.08 -3.72
C GLY A 43 5.51 6.80 -4.55
N LYS A 44 5.64 8.11 -4.74
CA LYS A 44 4.72 8.92 -5.56
C LYS A 44 3.26 8.73 -5.18
N PRO A 45 2.85 9.16 -3.97
CA PRO A 45 1.44 9.03 -3.56
C PRO A 45 0.51 9.68 -4.55
N GLU A 46 -0.57 9.00 -4.89
CA GLU A 46 -1.52 9.46 -5.88
C GLU A 46 -2.94 9.07 -5.47
N PRO A 47 -3.89 10.04 -5.43
CA PRO A 47 -5.28 9.68 -5.16
C PRO A 47 -5.88 8.97 -6.35
N LEU A 48 -6.70 7.96 -6.07
CA LEU A 48 -7.32 7.14 -7.10
C LEU A 48 -8.74 7.60 -7.39
N LYS A 49 -9.28 7.15 -8.53
CA LYS A 49 -10.59 7.57 -9.00
C LYS A 49 -11.49 6.35 -9.25
N HIS A 50 -12.73 6.62 -9.61
CA HIS A 50 -13.73 5.62 -10.01
C HIS A 50 -13.95 4.60 -8.89
N LYS A 51 -13.79 3.32 -9.15
CA LYS A 51 -14.06 2.30 -8.14
C LYS A 51 -13.13 2.35 -6.95
N TYR A 52 -11.99 3.02 -7.10
CA TYR A 52 -11.04 3.20 -6.00
C TYR A 52 -11.07 4.60 -5.40
N ALA A 53 -12.12 5.38 -5.66
CA ALA A 53 -12.26 6.71 -5.10
C ALA A 53 -12.15 6.65 -3.57
N GLY A 54 -11.35 7.55 -3.00
CA GLY A 54 -11.07 7.56 -1.57
C GLY A 54 -9.82 6.79 -1.17
N PHE A 55 -9.28 6.01 -2.10
CA PHE A 55 -8.02 5.30 -1.89
C PHE A 55 -6.88 6.02 -2.56
N TRP A 56 -5.68 5.68 -2.14
CA TRP A 56 -4.43 6.21 -2.67
C TRP A 56 -3.52 5.07 -3.09
N SER A 57 -2.58 5.35 -3.98
CA SER A 57 -1.58 4.36 -4.35
C SER A 57 -0.19 4.91 -4.08
N ARG A 58 0.73 4.01 -3.80
CA ARG A 58 2.16 4.30 -3.79
C ARG A 58 2.88 3.20 -4.55
N ARG A 59 3.94 3.56 -5.25
CA ARG A 59 4.70 2.60 -6.05
C ARG A 59 5.59 1.75 -5.17
N ILE A 60 5.46 0.43 -5.29
CA ILE A 60 6.40 -0.51 -4.71
C ILE A 60 7.60 -0.62 -5.65
N ASP A 61 7.31 -0.73 -6.94
CA ASP A 61 8.28 -0.68 -8.03
C ASP A 61 7.55 -0.21 -9.29
N SER A 62 8.13 -0.43 -10.48
CA SER A 62 7.52 -0.01 -11.74
C SER A 62 6.22 -0.74 -12.05
N GLU A 63 6.04 -1.94 -11.51
CA GLU A 63 4.91 -2.80 -11.81
C GLU A 63 3.87 -2.86 -10.69
N HIS A 64 4.31 -2.88 -9.44
CA HIS A 64 3.44 -3.16 -8.29
C HIS A 64 3.11 -1.91 -7.51
N ARG A 65 1.89 -1.87 -6.98
CA ARG A 65 1.38 -0.73 -6.21
C ARG A 65 0.84 -1.17 -4.87
N LEU A 66 1.01 -0.29 -3.89
CA LEU A 66 0.35 -0.40 -2.60
C LEU A 66 -0.89 0.49 -2.67
N ILE A 67 -2.06 -0.11 -2.52
CA ILE A 67 -3.33 0.62 -2.53
C ILE A 67 -3.84 0.70 -1.10
N TYR A 68 -4.09 1.92 -0.62
CA TYR A 68 -4.45 2.13 0.77
C TYR A 68 -5.44 3.27 0.94
N GLN A 69 -6.07 3.29 2.11
CA GLN A 69 -6.92 4.38 2.53
C GLN A 69 -6.49 4.78 3.93
N TYR A 70 -6.37 6.08 4.18
CA TYR A 70 -6.03 6.59 5.50
C TYR A 70 -7.24 7.31 6.07
N LYS A 71 -7.62 6.95 7.29
CA LYS A 71 -8.75 7.59 7.94
C LYS A 71 -8.60 7.48 9.46
N GLU A 72 -8.53 8.62 10.13
CA GLU A 72 -8.56 8.68 11.59
C GLU A 72 -7.53 7.77 12.26
N GLY A 73 -6.29 7.83 11.79
CA GLY A 73 -5.21 7.03 12.38
C GLY A 73 -5.20 5.57 11.96
N GLU A 74 -6.05 5.18 11.01
CA GLU A 74 -6.08 3.81 10.49
C GLU A 74 -5.65 3.79 9.04
N ILE A 75 -4.79 2.84 8.70
CA ILE A 75 -4.35 2.60 7.33
C ILE A 75 -4.94 1.28 6.90
N LEU A 76 -5.91 1.34 5.98
CA LEU A 76 -6.51 0.15 5.39
C LEU A 76 -5.74 -0.18 4.13
N ILE A 77 -5.12 -1.36 4.07
CA ILE A 77 -4.36 -1.82 2.92
C ILE A 77 -5.26 -2.72 2.09
N ALA A 78 -5.61 -2.26 0.88
CA ALA A 78 -6.49 -3.02 -0.01
C ALA A 78 -5.72 -4.01 -0.86
N LYS A 79 -4.54 -3.59 -1.35
CA LYS A 79 -3.69 -4.41 -2.22
C LYS A 79 -2.24 -4.00 -2.03
N CYS A 80 -1.31 -4.93 -2.24
CA CYS A 80 0.10 -4.58 -2.32
C CYS A 80 0.83 -5.46 -3.33
N ARG A 81 0.13 -5.82 -4.40
CA ARG A 81 0.69 -6.57 -5.50
C ARG A 81 -0.08 -6.22 -6.77
N PHE A 82 0.62 -6.26 -7.91
CA PHE A 82 0.07 -5.89 -9.22
C PHE A 82 -0.27 -4.40 -9.32
N HIS A 83 -0.67 -4.02 -10.49
CA HIS A 83 -1.15 -2.68 -10.77
C HIS A 83 -2.65 -2.65 -10.48
N TYR A 84 -3.15 -1.46 -10.16
CA TYR A 84 -4.59 -1.27 -10.04
C TYR A 84 -5.13 -0.88 -11.42
N ASP A 85 -6.24 -1.34 -11.81
CA ASP A 85 -6.92 -0.86 -13.02
C ASP A 85 -8.38 -1.28 -13.04
#